data_00578f16e32493e38feea4b52473e3be
#
_entry.id   00578f16e32493e38feea4b52473e3be
#
_cell.length_a   1.000
_cell.length_b   1.000
_cell.length_c   1.000
_cell.angle_alpha   90.00
_cell.angle_beta   90.00
_cell.angle_gamma   90.00
#
_symmetry.space_group_name_H-M   'P 1'
#
loop_
_entity.id
_entity.type
_entity.pdbx_description
1 polymer ?
#
loop_
_entity_poly.entity_id
_entity_poly.type
_entity_poly.pdbx_seq_one_letter_code
_entity_poly.pdbx_strand_id
1 'polypeptide(L)'
;ESRKRNMKYCAAYYSDIGIQKETNQDSLLLVQRGQTQDDEAVLAVICDGVGGLKMGERSSAAVVTAFRDWFDERVEELYEQEEPETELFDDWDNLIQSLHIRLKDNSEKAGFRSGTTVEAVLFMKGRYYICHVGDCRTYIISDTLTQLTTDHTIVQRELTEGKLTPEQARKDSRQSFSAWERAKM
;
A
#
# COMPACT_ATOMS: atom_id res chain seq x y z
N GLU A 1 -3.54 -32.55 19.29
CA GLU A 1 -4.60 -31.81 18.57
C GLU A 1 -4.34 -30.32 18.76
N SER A 2 -3.77 -29.66 17.75
CA SER A 2 -3.59 -28.22 17.76
C SER A 2 -4.99 -27.59 17.66
N ARG A 3 -5.41 -26.88 18.69
CA ARG A 3 -6.61 -26.05 18.63
C ARG A 3 -6.42 -25.05 17.49
N LYS A 4 -7.09 -25.24 16.36
CA LYS A 4 -7.26 -24.18 15.35
C LYS A 4 -7.86 -22.99 16.09
N ARG A 5 -7.08 -21.92 16.25
CA ARG A 5 -7.59 -20.65 16.78
C ARG A 5 -8.50 -20.07 15.71
N ASN A 6 -9.80 -20.02 16.00
CA ASN A 6 -10.75 -19.28 15.20
C ASN A 6 -10.32 -17.80 15.21
N MET A 7 -9.68 -17.33 14.15
CA MET A 7 -9.41 -15.90 13.97
C MET A 7 -10.63 -15.25 13.34
N LYS A 8 -11.12 -14.20 13.96
CA LYS A 8 -12.16 -13.35 13.41
C LYS A 8 -11.57 -11.97 13.18
N TYR A 9 -11.63 -11.50 11.94
CA TYR A 9 -11.17 -10.15 11.61
C TYR A 9 -12.22 -9.12 12.02
N CYS A 10 -11.77 -8.05 12.64
CA CYS A 10 -12.55 -6.86 12.90
C CYS A 10 -11.75 -5.67 12.39
N ALA A 11 -12.34 -4.87 11.53
CA ALA A 11 -11.67 -3.75 10.91
C ALA A 11 -12.41 -2.44 11.20
N ALA A 12 -11.65 -1.37 11.38
CA ALA A 12 -12.13 0.00 11.41
C ALA A 12 -11.22 0.87 10.57
N TYR A 13 -11.76 1.91 9.98
CA TYR A 13 -11.00 2.85 9.16
C TYR A 13 -11.46 4.28 9.43
N TYR A 14 -10.57 5.20 9.13
CA TYR A 14 -10.84 6.63 9.16
C TYR A 14 -10.06 7.31 8.04
N SER A 15 -10.65 8.32 7.42
CA SER A 15 -10.01 9.16 6.42
C SER A 15 -10.45 10.60 6.62
N ASP A 16 -9.53 11.55 6.46
CA ASP A 16 -9.78 12.97 6.65
C ASP A 16 -9.03 13.77 5.59
N ILE A 17 -9.66 14.83 5.08
CA ILE A 17 -9.07 15.72 4.06
C ILE A 17 -7.91 16.55 4.59
N GLY A 18 -7.81 16.69 5.92
CA GLY A 18 -6.87 17.61 6.57
C GLY A 18 -7.29 19.08 6.48
N ILE A 19 -6.42 19.95 6.96
CA ILE A 19 -6.74 21.40 7.10
C ILE A 19 -6.24 22.26 5.94
N GLN A 20 -5.48 21.70 5.01
CA GLN A 20 -4.82 22.47 3.93
C GLN A 20 -5.31 22.14 2.53
N LYS A 21 -5.85 20.93 2.31
CA LYS A 21 -6.30 20.46 0.98
C LYS A 21 -7.80 20.75 0.80
N GLU A 22 -8.21 21.06 -0.43
CA GLU A 22 -9.63 21.24 -0.79
C GLU A 22 -10.31 19.90 -1.12
N THR A 23 -9.54 18.88 -1.47
CA THR A 23 -10.03 17.54 -1.80
C THR A 23 -9.18 16.48 -1.10
N ASN A 24 -9.82 15.42 -0.64
CA ASN A 24 -9.12 14.25 -0.16
C ASN A 24 -8.56 13.47 -1.36
N GLN A 25 -7.25 13.30 -1.42
CA GLN A 25 -6.57 12.57 -2.48
C GLN A 25 -6.24 11.13 -2.08
N ASP A 26 -6.56 10.76 -0.84
CA ASP A 26 -6.37 9.41 -0.35
C ASP A 26 -7.52 8.52 -0.82
N SER A 27 -7.22 7.25 -1.04
CA SER A 27 -8.20 6.22 -1.31
C SER A 27 -7.98 5.02 -0.40
N LEU A 28 -9.06 4.38 0.01
CA LEU A 28 -9.06 3.23 0.88
C LEU A 28 -9.92 2.12 0.30
N LEU A 29 -9.44 0.89 0.38
CA LEU A 29 -10.19 -0.34 0.13
C LEU A 29 -10.12 -1.22 1.36
N LEU A 30 -11.25 -1.79 1.74
CA LEU A 30 -11.35 -2.88 2.70
C LEU A 30 -12.36 -3.87 2.15
N VAL A 31 -11.90 -5.05 1.77
CA VAL A 31 -12.73 -6.12 1.23
C VAL A 31 -12.42 -7.43 1.91
N GLN A 32 -13.42 -8.27 1.99
CA GLN A 32 -13.36 -9.57 2.63
C GLN A 32 -14.03 -10.59 1.72
N ARG A 33 -13.46 -11.79 1.64
CA ARG A 33 -14.04 -12.95 0.97
C ARG A 33 -13.93 -14.17 1.87
N GLY A 34 -14.83 -15.14 1.68
CA GLY A 34 -14.98 -16.33 2.51
C GLY A 34 -16.30 -16.31 3.27
N GLN A 35 -16.90 -17.50 3.44
CA GLN A 35 -18.18 -17.66 4.15
C GLN A 35 -17.99 -18.20 5.56
N THR A 36 -16.83 -18.77 5.83
CA THR A 36 -16.48 -19.36 7.12
C THR A 36 -15.15 -18.78 7.60
N GLN A 37 -14.87 -18.94 8.89
CA GLN A 37 -13.61 -18.49 9.47
C GLN A 37 -12.38 -19.25 8.95
N ASP A 38 -12.60 -20.40 8.35
CA ASP A 38 -11.53 -21.27 7.83
C ASP A 38 -11.13 -20.90 6.38
N ASP A 39 -11.96 -20.10 5.67
CA ASP A 39 -11.74 -19.68 4.28
C ASP A 39 -11.71 -18.15 4.11
N GLU A 40 -11.58 -17.41 5.20
CA GLU A 40 -11.63 -15.95 5.21
C GLU A 40 -10.31 -15.33 4.72
N ALA A 41 -10.43 -14.47 3.72
CA ALA A 41 -9.36 -13.58 3.28
C ALA A 41 -9.81 -12.12 3.38
N VAL A 42 -8.94 -11.24 3.86
CA VAL A 42 -9.21 -9.80 4.00
C VAL A 42 -8.10 -9.01 3.34
N LEU A 43 -8.46 -8.13 2.43
CA LEU A 43 -7.54 -7.19 1.81
C LEU A 43 -7.86 -5.76 2.27
N ALA A 44 -6.86 -5.09 2.83
CA ALA A 44 -6.88 -3.67 3.13
C ALA A 44 -5.85 -2.95 2.25
N VAL A 45 -6.25 -1.86 1.59
CA VAL A 45 -5.36 -1.04 0.77
C VAL A 45 -5.55 0.43 1.12
N ILE A 46 -4.45 1.14 1.32
CA ILE A 46 -4.43 2.59 1.51
C ILE A 46 -3.48 3.20 0.47
N CYS A 47 -3.92 4.27 -0.15
CA CYS A 47 -3.18 5.00 -1.18
C CYS A 47 -3.27 6.49 -0.90
N ASP A 48 -2.11 7.16 -0.66
CA ASP A 48 -2.01 8.62 -0.60
C ASP A 48 -1.69 9.15 -1.99
N GLY A 49 -2.64 9.86 -2.57
CA GLY A 49 -2.52 10.41 -3.92
C GLY A 49 -1.79 11.75 -3.93
N VAL A 50 -0.80 11.88 -4.80
CA VAL A 50 -0.06 13.12 -5.03
C VAL A 50 -0.27 13.64 -6.44
N GLY A 51 -0.56 14.93 -6.56
CA GLY A 51 -0.73 15.58 -7.86
C GLY A 51 -1.61 16.83 -7.79
N GLY A 52 -1.45 17.73 -8.78
CA GLY A 52 -2.31 18.90 -8.93
C GLY A 52 -3.67 18.56 -9.56
N LEU A 53 -4.66 19.44 -9.41
CA LEU A 53 -5.95 19.42 -10.12
C LEU A 53 -6.69 18.06 -10.08
N LYS A 54 -6.84 17.43 -8.89
CA LYS A 54 -7.54 16.15 -8.70
C LYS A 54 -6.86 14.92 -9.35
N MET A 55 -5.63 15.05 -9.80
CA MET A 55 -4.92 13.92 -10.43
C MET A 55 -4.46 12.90 -9.40
N GLY A 56 -4.09 13.34 -8.17
CA GLY A 56 -3.77 12.45 -7.05
C GLY A 56 -4.96 11.55 -6.67
N GLU A 57 -6.15 12.13 -6.54
CA GLU A 57 -7.40 11.40 -6.28
C GLU A 57 -7.67 10.31 -7.34
N ARG A 58 -7.45 10.61 -8.62
CA ARG A 58 -7.62 9.63 -9.70
C ARG A 58 -6.57 8.53 -9.65
N SER A 59 -5.34 8.88 -9.29
CA SER A 59 -4.26 7.91 -9.19
C SER A 59 -4.50 6.93 -8.05
N SER A 60 -4.85 7.42 -6.85
CA SER A 60 -5.14 6.57 -5.71
C SER A 60 -6.39 5.69 -5.94
N ALA A 61 -7.46 6.27 -6.52
CA ALA A 61 -8.67 5.52 -6.87
C ALA A 61 -8.41 4.42 -7.91
N ALA A 62 -7.55 4.67 -8.90
CA ALA A 62 -7.19 3.65 -9.89
C ALA A 62 -6.45 2.47 -9.28
N VAL A 63 -5.58 2.72 -8.30
CA VAL A 63 -4.84 1.66 -7.59
C VAL A 63 -5.78 0.83 -6.74
N VAL A 64 -6.61 1.43 -5.89
CA VAL A 64 -7.54 0.66 -5.04
C VAL A 64 -8.54 -0.14 -5.86
N THR A 65 -8.97 0.38 -7.02
CA THR A 65 -9.84 -0.36 -7.95
C THR A 65 -9.13 -1.58 -8.51
N ALA A 66 -7.89 -1.43 -8.97
CA ALA A 66 -7.11 -2.54 -9.52
C ALA A 66 -6.81 -3.64 -8.49
N PHE A 67 -6.54 -3.26 -7.22
CA PHE A 67 -6.39 -4.23 -6.14
C PHE A 67 -7.71 -4.95 -5.81
N ARG A 68 -8.84 -4.26 -5.91
CA ARG A 68 -10.17 -4.90 -5.76
C ARG A 68 -10.39 -5.93 -6.84
N ASP A 69 -10.19 -5.55 -8.11
CA ASP A 69 -10.39 -6.43 -9.26
C ASP A 69 -9.49 -7.66 -9.14
N TRP A 70 -8.20 -7.47 -8.81
CA TRP A 70 -7.26 -8.55 -8.53
C TRP A 70 -7.76 -9.46 -7.40
N PHE A 71 -8.22 -8.90 -6.28
CA PHE A 71 -8.72 -9.68 -5.15
C PHE A 71 -9.93 -10.53 -5.54
N ASP A 72 -10.85 -9.94 -6.28
CA ASP A 72 -12.06 -10.63 -6.74
C ASP A 72 -11.75 -11.76 -7.74
N GLU A 73 -10.71 -11.63 -8.54
CA GLU A 73 -10.35 -12.60 -9.55
C GLU A 73 -9.43 -13.72 -9.03
N ARG A 74 -8.52 -13.41 -8.08
CA ARG A 74 -7.39 -14.27 -7.75
C ARG A 74 -7.43 -14.91 -6.36
N VAL A 75 -8.10 -14.28 -5.39
CA VAL A 75 -7.97 -14.68 -3.99
C VAL A 75 -8.44 -16.11 -3.72
N GLU A 76 -9.47 -16.59 -4.40
CA GLU A 76 -9.98 -17.95 -4.21
C GLU A 76 -8.95 -19.00 -4.66
N GLU A 77 -8.35 -18.81 -5.83
CA GLU A 77 -7.33 -19.70 -6.35
C GLU A 77 -6.07 -19.74 -5.47
N LEU A 78 -5.61 -18.57 -5.02
CA LEU A 78 -4.49 -18.46 -4.08
C LEU A 78 -4.80 -19.09 -2.72
N TYR A 79 -6.05 -19.00 -2.30
CA TYR A 79 -6.48 -19.61 -1.04
C TYR A 79 -6.41 -21.14 -1.07
N GLU A 80 -6.62 -21.78 -2.19
CA GLU A 80 -6.55 -23.25 -2.34
C GLU A 80 -5.12 -23.79 -2.36
N GLN A 81 -4.13 -22.95 -2.66
CA GLN A 81 -2.72 -23.37 -2.72
C GLN A 81 -2.12 -23.55 -1.33
N GLU A 82 -1.21 -24.48 -1.15
CA GLU A 82 -0.47 -24.66 0.12
C GLU A 82 0.56 -23.53 0.34
N GLU A 83 1.24 -23.12 -0.72
CA GLU A 83 2.30 -22.09 -0.71
C GLU A 83 1.98 -21.01 -1.78
N PRO A 84 1.07 -20.08 -1.52
CA PRO A 84 0.63 -19.07 -2.49
C PRO A 84 1.64 -17.93 -2.69
N GLU A 85 2.72 -17.86 -1.89
CA GLU A 85 3.60 -16.70 -1.78
C GLU A 85 4.20 -16.28 -3.12
N THR A 86 4.73 -17.25 -3.89
CA THR A 86 5.40 -16.94 -5.15
C THR A 86 4.42 -16.34 -6.15
N GLU A 87 3.27 -16.96 -6.33
CA GLU A 87 2.26 -16.50 -7.28
C GLU A 87 1.63 -15.18 -6.84
N LEU A 88 1.36 -15.03 -5.55
CA LEU A 88 0.87 -13.79 -4.95
C LEU A 88 1.82 -12.61 -5.22
N PHE A 89 3.12 -12.82 -5.01
CA PHE A 89 4.09 -11.75 -5.20
C PHE A 89 4.30 -11.44 -6.68
N ASP A 90 4.29 -12.43 -7.54
CA ASP A 90 4.33 -12.22 -9.00
C ASP A 90 3.09 -11.47 -9.50
N ASP A 91 1.90 -11.81 -9.01
CA ASP A 91 0.66 -11.09 -9.31
C ASP A 91 0.76 -9.62 -8.90
N TRP A 92 1.21 -9.34 -7.68
CA TRP A 92 1.32 -7.98 -7.18
C TRP A 92 2.42 -7.17 -7.88
N ASP A 93 3.55 -7.79 -8.21
CA ASP A 93 4.61 -7.12 -8.98
C ASP A 93 4.10 -6.72 -10.37
N ASN A 94 3.45 -7.64 -11.08
CA ASN A 94 2.82 -7.37 -12.38
C ASN A 94 1.74 -6.29 -12.28
N LEU A 95 0.91 -6.32 -11.24
CA LEU A 95 -0.12 -5.32 -10.99
C LEU A 95 0.48 -3.92 -10.81
N ILE A 96 1.49 -3.80 -9.93
CA ILE A 96 2.18 -2.52 -9.65
C ILE A 96 2.88 -2.00 -10.91
N GLN A 97 3.57 -2.85 -11.67
CA GLN A 97 4.23 -2.44 -12.90
C GLN A 97 3.23 -1.93 -13.94
N SER A 98 2.11 -2.64 -14.14
CA SER A 98 1.05 -2.23 -15.07
C SER A 98 0.41 -0.90 -14.67
N LEU A 99 0.17 -0.73 -13.37
CA LEU A 99 -0.35 0.52 -12.81
C LEU A 99 0.63 1.68 -13.00
N HIS A 100 1.91 1.45 -12.75
CA HIS A 100 2.95 2.46 -12.95
C HIS A 100 2.99 2.96 -14.40
N ILE A 101 2.99 2.07 -15.37
CA ILE A 101 2.97 2.43 -16.80
C ILE A 101 1.72 3.24 -17.13
N ARG A 102 0.54 2.76 -16.72
CA ARG A 102 -0.74 3.42 -16.98
C ARG A 102 -0.84 4.81 -16.36
N LEU A 103 -0.41 4.97 -15.11
CA LEU A 103 -0.44 6.26 -14.42
C LEU A 103 0.56 7.24 -15.03
N LYS A 104 1.73 6.77 -15.41
CA LYS A 104 2.75 7.57 -16.11
C LYS A 104 2.22 8.08 -17.45
N ASP A 105 1.68 7.20 -18.30
CA ASP A 105 1.12 7.58 -19.60
C ASP A 105 -0.03 8.60 -19.46
N ASN A 106 -0.90 8.41 -18.48
CA ASN A 106 -1.99 9.35 -18.20
C ASN A 106 -1.47 10.72 -17.74
N SER A 107 -0.44 10.75 -16.90
CA SER A 107 0.20 11.97 -16.43
C SER A 107 0.87 12.73 -17.58
N GLU A 108 1.59 12.03 -18.44
CA GLU A 108 2.24 12.62 -19.63
C GLU A 108 1.22 13.20 -20.60
N LYS A 109 0.13 12.49 -20.90
CA LYS A 109 -0.96 12.98 -21.76
C LYS A 109 -1.69 14.19 -21.19
N ALA A 110 -1.84 14.24 -19.87
CA ALA A 110 -2.51 15.34 -19.19
C ALA A 110 -1.61 16.56 -18.94
N GLY A 111 -0.29 16.43 -19.15
CA GLY A 111 0.68 17.51 -18.90
C GLY A 111 0.91 17.80 -17.41
N PHE A 112 0.50 16.90 -16.52
CA PHE A 112 0.65 17.04 -15.08
C PHE A 112 1.38 15.84 -14.49
N ARG A 113 2.10 16.07 -13.39
CA ARG A 113 2.66 14.96 -12.59
C ARG A 113 1.62 14.48 -11.59
N SER A 114 1.38 13.19 -11.57
CA SER A 114 0.56 12.55 -10.55
C SER A 114 1.10 11.17 -10.21
N GLY A 115 0.80 10.72 -9.03
CA GLY A 115 1.17 9.40 -8.54
C GLY A 115 0.40 9.07 -7.28
N THR A 116 0.72 7.96 -6.68
CA THR A 116 0.16 7.56 -5.40
C THR A 116 1.09 6.57 -4.71
N THR A 117 1.02 6.54 -3.39
CA THR A 117 1.59 5.45 -2.60
C THR A 117 0.73 4.20 -2.72
N VAL A 118 1.25 3.07 -2.33
CA VAL A 118 0.50 1.81 -2.16
C VAL A 118 0.92 1.18 -0.84
N GLU A 119 -0.05 0.94 0.01
CA GLU A 119 0.10 0.13 1.22
C GLU A 119 -1.03 -0.89 1.22
N ALA A 120 -0.75 -2.11 0.79
CA ALA A 120 -1.71 -3.19 0.72
C ALA A 120 -1.33 -4.32 1.68
N VAL A 121 -2.30 -4.78 2.47
CA VAL A 121 -2.13 -5.89 3.40
C VAL A 121 -3.22 -6.92 3.14
N LEU A 122 -2.82 -8.12 2.75
CA LEU A 122 -3.68 -9.28 2.61
C LEU A 122 -3.53 -10.18 3.84
N PHE A 123 -4.62 -10.46 4.52
CA PHE A 123 -4.70 -11.48 5.55
C PHE A 123 -5.33 -12.73 4.94
N MET A 124 -4.64 -13.86 5.01
CA MET A 124 -5.09 -15.12 4.45
C MET A 124 -4.40 -16.29 5.18
N LYS A 125 -5.15 -17.32 5.54
CA LYS A 125 -4.62 -18.54 6.18
C LYS A 125 -3.79 -18.29 7.45
N GLY A 126 -4.16 -17.27 8.25
CA GLY A 126 -3.42 -16.91 9.47
C GLY A 126 -2.07 -16.25 9.25
N ARG A 127 -1.79 -15.83 8.01
CA ARG A 127 -0.61 -15.05 7.61
C ARG A 127 -1.05 -13.67 7.14
N TYR A 128 -0.11 -12.75 7.05
CA TYR A 128 -0.30 -11.47 6.35
C TYR A 128 0.80 -11.27 5.32
N TYR A 129 0.43 -10.63 4.22
CA TYR A 129 1.30 -10.31 3.11
C TYR A 129 1.19 -8.81 2.85
N ILE A 130 2.32 -8.15 2.61
CA ILE A 130 2.37 -6.70 2.45
C ILE A 130 2.96 -6.35 1.09
N CYS A 131 2.26 -5.48 0.34
CA CYS A 131 2.80 -4.76 -0.80
C CYS A 131 2.93 -3.28 -0.43
N HIS A 132 4.15 -2.75 -0.47
CA HIS A 132 4.46 -1.41 -0.01
C HIS A 132 5.21 -0.61 -1.08
N VAL A 133 4.69 0.56 -1.42
CA VAL A 133 5.34 1.55 -2.30
C VAL A 133 5.07 2.96 -1.75
N GLY A 134 6.10 3.65 -1.32
CA GLY A 134 5.99 5.03 -0.84
C GLY A 134 6.38 5.20 0.63
N ASP A 135 5.66 6.06 1.33
CA ASP A 135 5.91 6.45 2.72
C ASP A 135 4.70 6.26 3.66
N CYS A 136 3.65 5.60 3.17
CA CYS A 136 2.64 5.00 4.04
C CYS A 136 3.29 3.91 4.90
N ARG A 137 2.72 3.58 6.03
CA ARG A 137 3.36 2.63 6.97
C ARG A 137 2.36 1.65 7.53
N THR A 138 2.78 0.39 7.59
CA THR A 138 2.07 -0.67 8.32
C THR A 138 2.76 -0.95 9.64
N TYR A 139 1.97 -1.06 10.70
CA TYR A 139 2.43 -1.42 12.04
C TYR A 139 1.70 -2.64 12.55
N ILE A 140 2.40 -3.48 13.30
CA ILE A 140 1.79 -4.52 14.14
C ILE A 140 1.83 -4.07 15.60
N ILE A 141 0.72 -4.25 16.29
CA ILE A 141 0.59 -3.96 17.71
C ILE A 141 0.35 -5.29 18.45
N SER A 142 1.27 -5.60 19.35
CA SER A 142 1.13 -6.69 20.31
C SER A 142 1.47 -6.15 21.70
N ASP A 143 2.46 -6.70 22.39
CA ASP A 143 3.04 -6.08 23.58
C ASP A 143 3.85 -4.83 23.24
N THR A 144 4.29 -4.71 22.00
CA THR A 144 5.03 -3.56 21.47
C THR A 144 4.45 -3.13 20.13
N LEU A 145 4.68 -1.86 19.78
CA LEU A 145 4.40 -1.32 18.46
C LEU A 145 5.62 -1.55 17.56
N THR A 146 5.45 -2.29 16.46
CA THR A 146 6.52 -2.58 15.50
C THR A 146 6.11 -2.11 14.11
N GLN A 147 6.93 -1.28 13.48
CA GLN A 147 6.77 -0.90 12.08
C GLN A 147 7.25 -2.04 11.18
N LEU A 148 6.41 -2.45 10.23
CA LEU A 148 6.69 -3.57 9.32
C LEU A 148 7.27 -3.09 7.98
N THR A 149 7.01 -1.87 7.58
CA THR A 149 7.44 -1.30 6.28
C THR A 149 8.54 -0.25 6.48
N THR A 150 9.31 0.01 5.44
CA THR A 150 10.36 1.03 5.44
C THR A 150 10.07 2.05 4.36
N ASP A 151 10.01 3.33 4.71
CA ASP A 151 9.67 4.40 3.78
C ASP A 151 10.57 4.43 2.55
N HIS A 152 10.00 4.54 1.37
CA HIS A 152 10.73 4.74 0.12
C HIS A 152 11.02 6.23 -0.11
N THR A 153 11.64 6.89 0.87
CA THR A 153 12.04 8.30 0.79
C THR A 153 13.55 8.47 0.64
N ILE A 154 13.96 9.65 0.15
CA ILE A 154 15.39 9.99 0.05
C ILE A 154 16.01 10.01 1.43
N VAL A 155 15.32 10.59 2.40
CA VAL A 155 15.80 10.73 3.80
C VAL A 155 15.97 9.35 4.43
N GLN A 156 15.01 8.45 4.25
CA GLN A 156 15.11 7.09 4.78
C GLN A 156 16.29 6.32 4.17
N ARG A 157 16.51 6.47 2.87
CA ARG A 157 17.66 5.85 2.20
C ARG A 157 18.99 6.39 2.75
N GLU A 158 19.12 7.72 2.89
CA GLU A 158 20.32 8.36 3.43
C GLU A 158 20.56 7.98 4.92
N LEU A 159 19.48 7.79 5.68
CA LEU A 159 19.55 7.26 7.05
C LEU A 159 20.08 5.81 7.07
N THR A 160 19.56 4.95 6.21
CA THR A 160 19.98 3.53 6.10
C THR A 160 21.44 3.42 5.64
N GLU A 161 21.86 4.32 4.74
CA GLU A 161 23.26 4.40 4.26
C GLU A 161 24.21 5.04 5.29
N GLY A 162 23.73 5.48 6.44
CA GLY A 162 24.51 6.13 7.48
C GLY A 162 24.97 7.56 7.14
N LYS A 163 24.37 8.18 6.11
CA LYS A 163 24.67 9.57 5.71
C LYS A 163 23.96 10.59 6.59
N LEU A 164 22.89 10.20 7.24
CA LEU A 164 22.14 11.00 8.20
C LEU A 164 22.03 10.26 9.54
N THR A 165 22.08 11.02 10.63
CA THR A 165 21.67 10.50 11.93
C THR A 165 20.14 10.52 12.06
N PRO A 166 19.52 9.75 12.98
CA PRO A 166 18.08 9.79 13.23
C PRO A 166 17.57 11.21 13.58
N GLU A 167 18.39 12.01 14.28
CA GLU A 167 18.02 13.39 14.62
C GLU A 167 18.05 14.32 13.40
N GLN A 168 19.01 14.14 12.51
CA GLN A 168 19.08 14.87 11.24
C GLN A 168 17.93 14.51 10.33
N ALA A 169 17.63 13.22 10.19
CA ALA A 169 16.52 12.73 9.40
C ALA A 169 15.18 13.31 9.86
N ARG A 170 14.92 13.40 11.16
CA ARG A 170 13.69 13.99 11.72
C ARG A 170 13.51 15.48 11.41
N LYS A 171 14.58 16.21 11.17
CA LYS A 171 14.58 17.66 10.88
C LYS A 171 14.72 17.96 9.39
N ASP A 172 14.91 16.95 8.56
CA ASP A 172 15.13 17.13 7.12
C ASP A 172 13.82 17.50 6.43
N SER A 173 13.82 18.60 5.70
CA SER A 173 12.64 19.08 4.96
C SER A 173 12.24 18.17 3.78
N ARG A 174 13.09 17.20 3.44
CA ARG A 174 12.86 16.24 2.33
C ARG A 174 12.17 14.96 2.80
N GLN A 175 11.62 14.89 4.01
CA GLN A 175 10.99 13.67 4.56
C GLN A 175 9.91 13.09 3.66
N SER A 176 9.12 13.94 3.00
CA SER A 176 8.05 13.55 2.08
C SER A 176 8.48 13.45 0.61
N PHE A 177 9.77 13.64 0.30
CA PHE A 177 10.24 13.43 -1.07
C PHE A 177 10.52 11.96 -1.33
N SER A 178 9.66 11.33 -2.12
CA SER A 178 9.84 9.93 -2.51
C SER A 178 11.09 9.74 -3.39
N ALA A 179 11.70 8.57 -3.26
CA ALA A 179 12.94 8.26 -3.97
C ALA A 179 12.79 8.26 -5.51
N TRP A 180 11.57 8.06 -6.02
CA TRP A 180 11.30 8.06 -7.47
C TRP A 180 11.21 9.47 -8.09
N GLU A 181 10.96 10.52 -7.30
CA GLU A 181 10.93 11.91 -7.80
C GLU A 181 12.31 12.38 -8.30
N ARG A 182 13.39 11.78 -7.81
CA ARG A 182 14.76 12.13 -8.17
C ARG A 182 15.27 11.54 -9.48
N ALA A 183 14.65 10.53 -10.02
CA ALA A 183 15.12 9.87 -11.24
C ALA A 183 14.98 10.75 -12.53
N LYS A 184 14.53 12.00 -12.40
CA LYS A 184 14.28 12.94 -13.49
C LYS A 184 14.80 14.37 -13.24
N MET A 185 15.69 14.58 -12.26
CA MET A 185 16.55 15.76 -12.16
C MET A 185 17.96 15.42 -12.66
#